data_2a9f254ebe0d348172dc72238e52ec90
#
_entry.id   2a9f254ebe0d348172dc72238e52ec90
#
_cell.length_a   1.000
_cell.length_b   1.000
_cell.length_c   1.000
_cell.angle_alpha   90.00
_cell.angle_beta   90.00
_cell.angle_gamma   90.00
#
_symmetry.space_group_name_H-M   'P 1'
#
loop_
_entity.id
_entity.type
_entity.pdbx_description
1 polymer ?
#
loop_
_entity_poly.entity_id
_entity_poly.type
_entity_poly.pdbx_seq_one_letter_code
_entity_poly.pdbx_strand_id
1 'polypeptide(L)' 'MNTIFILIWFVVVPETGVRYYHLGTYDNETVCKAALKEAAVMVNESNETIECIGVSVDGSNI' A
#
# COMPACT_ATOMS: atom_id res chain seq x y z
N MET A 1 -2.23 -21.08 -3.79
CA MET A 1 -1.42 -19.86 -3.56
C MET A 1 -2.23 -18.65 -3.92
N ASN A 2 -2.38 -17.74 -3.02
CA ASN A 2 -3.17 -16.53 -3.26
C ASN A 2 -2.28 -15.32 -3.19
N THR A 3 -2.66 -14.31 -3.96
CA THR A 3 -1.95 -13.04 -3.92
C THR A 3 -2.93 -11.99 -3.41
N ILE A 4 -2.51 -11.21 -2.45
CA ILE A 4 -3.29 -10.06 -2.00
C ILE A 4 -2.49 -8.81 -2.30
N PHE A 5 -3.19 -7.70 -2.36
CA PHE A 5 -2.56 -6.42 -2.65
C PHE A 5 -2.85 -5.50 -1.49
N ILE A 6 -1.80 -4.92 -0.94
CA ILE A 6 -1.90 -4.07 0.23
C ILE A 6 -1.63 -2.65 -0.20
N LEU A 7 -2.52 -1.75 0.17
CA LEU A 7 -2.37 -0.34 -0.12
C LEU A 7 -1.72 0.31 1.09
N ILE A 8 -0.53 0.85 0.90
CA ILE A 8 0.25 1.43 1.99
C ILE A 8 0.63 2.86 1.64
N TRP A 9 0.50 3.73 2.61
CA TRP A 9 0.89 5.13 2.50
C TRP A 9 2.21 5.28 3.24
N PHE A 10 3.25 5.66 2.52
CA PHE A 10 4.57 5.86 3.09
C PHE A 10 4.83 7.34 3.26
N VAL A 11 5.35 7.71 4.41
CA VAL A 11 5.72 9.09 4.71
C VAL A 11 7.16 9.10 5.17
N VAL A 12 8.00 9.86 4.48
CA VAL A 12 9.41 9.98 4.86
C VAL A 12 9.54 11.16 5.81
N VAL A 13 10.00 10.87 7.01
CA VAL A 13 10.21 11.89 8.03
C VAL A 13 11.72 12.07 8.20
N PRO A 14 12.28 13.21 7.82
CA PRO A 14 13.75 13.34 7.69
C PRO A 14 14.56 12.95 8.92
N GLU A 15 14.03 13.18 10.08
CA GLU A 15 14.82 12.91 11.28
C GLU A 15 14.48 11.61 11.96
N THR A 16 13.32 11.04 11.65
CA THR A 16 12.89 9.82 12.33
C THR A 16 12.78 8.63 11.40
N GLY A 17 12.90 8.83 10.12
CA GLY A 17 12.89 7.73 9.16
C GLY A 17 11.59 7.68 8.36
N VAL A 18 11.14 6.48 8.04
CA VAL A 18 9.97 6.28 7.22
C VAL A 18 8.83 5.73 8.06
N ARG A 19 7.67 6.34 7.93
CA ARG A 19 6.46 5.82 8.54
C ARG A 19 5.57 5.26 7.45
N TYR A 20 4.76 4.28 7.81
CA TYR A 20 3.82 3.72 6.85
C TYR A 20 2.49 3.45 7.53
N TYR A 21 1.42 3.53 6.73
CA TYR A 21 0.08 3.30 7.21
C TYR A 21 -0.60 2.34 6.26
N HIS A 22 -1.21 1.31 6.80
CA HIS A 22 -1.93 0.32 6.01
C HIS A 22 -3.33 0.86 5.76
N LEU A 23 -3.61 1.21 4.51
CA LEU A 23 -4.89 1.81 4.15
C LEU A 23 -5.94 0.77 3.80
N GLY A 24 -5.53 -0.35 3.21
CA GLY A 24 -6.51 -1.37 2.85
C GLY A 24 -5.83 -2.60 2.28
N THR A 25 -6.59 -3.67 2.18
CA THR A 25 -6.14 -4.93 1.60
C THR A 25 -7.16 -5.35 0.55
N TYR A 26 -6.68 -5.76 -0.61
CA TYR A 26 -7.54 -6.09 -1.73
C TYR A 26 -7.10 -7.41 -2.35
N ASP A 27 -8.04 -8.16 -2.93
CA ASP A 27 -7.75 -9.43 -3.57
C ASP A 27 -7.26 -9.26 -5.00
N ASN A 28 -7.34 -8.04 -5.52
CA ASN A 28 -7.23 -7.85 -6.96
C ASN A 28 -6.45 -6.56 -7.19
N GLU A 29 -5.50 -6.64 -8.08
CA GLU A 29 -4.64 -5.50 -8.36
C GLU A 29 -5.43 -4.32 -8.93
N THR A 30 -6.40 -4.59 -9.77
CA THR A 30 -7.20 -3.52 -10.37
C THR A 30 -7.91 -2.72 -9.31
N VAL A 31 -8.49 -3.40 -8.33
CA VAL A 31 -9.19 -2.74 -7.24
C VAL A 31 -8.21 -1.95 -6.38
N CYS A 32 -7.04 -2.52 -6.11
CA CYS A 32 -6.03 -1.83 -5.32
C CYS A 32 -5.59 -0.55 -6.03
N LYS A 33 -5.38 -0.62 -7.34
CA LYS A 33 -4.95 0.55 -8.09
C LYS A 33 -6.04 1.60 -8.19
N ALA A 34 -7.29 1.18 -8.23
CA ALA A 34 -8.40 2.13 -8.20
C ALA A 34 -8.42 2.88 -6.87
N ALA A 35 -8.22 2.15 -5.78
CA ALA A 35 -8.14 2.77 -4.46
C ALA A 35 -6.91 3.66 -4.35
N LEU A 36 -5.81 3.26 -4.98
CA LEU A 36 -4.59 4.06 -5.00
C LEU A 36 -4.84 5.41 -5.67
N LYS A 37 -5.55 5.42 -6.77
CA LYS A 37 -5.84 6.66 -7.47
C LYS A 37 -6.64 7.61 -6.59
N GLU A 38 -7.61 7.08 -5.87
CA GLU A 38 -8.41 7.92 -5.00
C GLU A 38 -7.60 8.43 -3.83
N ALA A 39 -6.77 7.59 -3.26
CA ALA A 39 -5.95 7.99 -2.12
C ALA A 39 -4.88 8.97 -2.54
N ALA A 40 -4.36 8.84 -3.75
CA ALA A 40 -3.29 9.70 -4.24
C ALA A 40 -3.73 11.16 -4.33
N VAL A 41 -5.01 11.39 -4.46
CA VAL A 41 -5.52 12.76 -4.51
C VAL A 41 -5.24 13.50 -3.21
N MET A 42 -5.15 12.74 -2.11
CA MET A 42 -4.92 13.33 -0.80
C MET A 42 -3.44 13.55 -0.50
N VAL A 43 -2.56 13.04 -1.34
CA VAL A 43 -1.13 13.18 -1.13
C VAL A 43 -0.67 14.49 -1.75
N ASN A 44 -0.24 15.41 -0.92
CA ASN A 44 0.20 16.72 -1.38
C ASN A 44 1.67 16.98 -1.18
N GLU A 45 2.32 16.16 -0.37
CA GLU A 45 3.71 16.40 0.00
C GLU A 45 4.62 15.51 -0.83
N SER A 46 5.78 16.03 -1.17
CA SER A 46 6.73 15.25 -1.96
C SER A 46 7.35 14.12 -1.16
N ASN A 47 7.24 14.17 0.16
CA ASN A 47 7.79 13.11 1.00
C ASN A 47 6.78 12.00 1.28
N GLU A 48 5.65 12.01 0.59
CA GLU A 48 4.63 10.99 0.79
C GLU A 48 4.40 10.24 -0.49
N THR A 49 4.13 8.97 -0.38
CA THR A 49 3.79 8.16 -1.54
C THR A 49 2.85 7.04 -1.12
N ILE A 50 2.05 6.57 -2.05
CA ILE A 50 1.12 5.47 -1.80
C ILE A 50 1.42 4.39 -2.82
N GLU A 51 1.50 3.15 -2.36
CA GLU A 51 1.86 2.03 -3.21
C GLU A 51 0.92 0.86 -3.00
N CYS A 52 0.66 0.13 -4.08
CA CYS A 52 0.00 -1.17 -4.00
C CYS A 52 1.09 -2.23 -4.04
N ILE A 53 1.19 -3.02 -2.99
CA ILE A 53 2.21 -4.05 -2.89
C ILE A 53 1.56 -5.41 -2.98
N GLY A 54 2.00 -6.23 -3.94
CA GLY A 54 1.51 -7.58 -4.08
C GLY A 54 2.25 -8.52 -3.16
N VAL A 55 1.52 -9.30 -2.38
CA VAL A 55 2.08 -10.24 -1.43
C VAL A 55 1.48 -11.61 -1.71
N SER A 56 2.33 -12.60 -1.87
CA SER A 56 1.86 -13.97 -2.02
C SER A 56 1.59 -14.56 -0.66
N VAL A 57 0.39 -15.09 -0.51
CA VAL A 57 0.01 -15.71 0.75
C VAL A 57 -0.10 -17.21 0.50
N ASP A 58 0.71 -17.97 1.21
CA ASP A 58 0.73 -19.42 1.08
C ASP A 58 0.03 -20.01 2.29
N GLY A 59 -1.20 -20.42 2.11
CA GLY A 59 -1.97 -20.92 3.21
C GLY A 59 -1.52 -22.27 3.72
N SER A 60 -0.73 -22.96 2.95
CA SER A 60 -0.24 -24.26 3.38
C SER A 60 0.95 -24.15 4.29
N ASN A 61 1.42 -23.00 4.44
CA ASN A 61 2.59 -22.80 5.22
C ASN A 61 2.31 -23.02 6.67
N ILE A 62 2.80 -23.79 7.26
CA ILE A 62 2.53 -23.89 8.66
C ILE A 62 3.74 -24.15 9.49
#